data_86aecab44e037e3835a21df9c3078e2a
#
_entry.id   86aecab44e037e3835a21df9c3078e2a
#
_cell.length_a   1.000
_cell.length_b   1.000
_cell.length_c   1.000
_cell.angle_alpha   90.00
_cell.angle_beta   90.00
_cell.angle_gamma   90.00
#
_symmetry.space_group_name_H-M   'P 1'
#
loop_
_entity.id
_entity.type
_entity.pdbx_description
1 polymer ?
#
loop_
_entity_poly.entity_id
_entity_poly.type
_entity_poly.pdbx_seq_one_letter_code
_entity_poly.pdbx_strand_id
1 'polypeptide(L)'
;MTVQMLLRYGSITPEVAHVLEMLVKAKYNIFICGGTGSGKTTFLNAISNFIPHDERVITIEDSAELQIEGIDNLVSLETRNANASGNGAVTSRDLIKSSLRMRPERIVVGEVRGGEALDMLQAMNTGHDGSLSTGHANSTRDMLSRLETMVLQGADGLPLEAIRQQIASAVDVIIHLSRLRDKSRRTMEICEVLGYEEGEIQLNPIYQFVEDEHSTLEHVSGQLKRTGNPFINDYKLRLSGNREEI
;
A
#
# COMPACT_ATOMS: atom_id res chain seq x y z
N MET A 1 -10.72 -6.51 -10.79
CA MET A 1 -9.89 -5.80 -11.82
C MET A 1 -8.49 -6.40 -11.82
N THR A 2 -7.88 -6.59 -12.98
CA THR A 2 -6.60 -7.28 -13.15
C THR A 2 -5.47 -6.30 -13.49
N VAL A 3 -4.22 -6.73 -13.36
CA VAL A 3 -3.04 -5.97 -13.80
C VAL A 3 -3.11 -5.66 -15.31
N GLN A 4 -3.66 -6.57 -16.11
CA GLN A 4 -3.86 -6.35 -17.55
C GLN A 4 -4.76 -5.14 -17.86
N MET A 5 -5.76 -4.88 -17.00
CA MET A 5 -6.60 -3.70 -17.15
C MET A 5 -5.84 -2.42 -16.76
N LEU A 6 -4.97 -2.45 -15.75
CA LEU A 6 -4.10 -1.30 -15.40
C LEU A 6 -3.17 -0.97 -16.56
N LEU A 7 -2.58 -1.97 -17.20
CA LEU A 7 -1.76 -1.81 -18.41
C LEU A 7 -2.57 -1.22 -19.56
N ARG A 8 -3.75 -1.77 -19.84
CA ARG A 8 -4.63 -1.30 -20.92
C ARG A 8 -5.06 0.14 -20.77
N TYR A 9 -5.31 0.58 -19.53
CA TYR A 9 -5.67 1.97 -19.24
C TYR A 9 -4.46 2.90 -19.11
N GLY A 10 -3.24 2.37 -19.24
CA GLY A 10 -2.00 3.13 -19.10
C GLY A 10 -1.78 3.68 -17.69
N SER A 11 -2.38 3.04 -16.68
CA SER A 11 -2.14 3.37 -15.27
C SER A 11 -0.74 3.00 -14.82
N ILE A 12 -0.22 1.91 -15.37
CA ILE A 12 1.16 1.43 -15.21
C ILE A 12 1.72 0.99 -16.56
N THR A 13 3.04 0.88 -16.65
CA THR A 13 3.75 0.29 -17.80
C THR A 13 4.03 -1.21 -17.58
N PRO A 14 4.37 -1.99 -18.62
CA PRO A 14 4.78 -3.39 -18.45
C PRO A 14 5.99 -3.56 -17.53
N GLU A 15 6.96 -2.65 -17.59
CA GLU A 15 8.11 -2.60 -16.69
C GLU A 15 7.66 -2.46 -15.23
N VAL A 16 6.80 -1.49 -14.96
CA VAL A 16 6.27 -1.26 -13.60
C VAL A 16 5.44 -2.45 -13.11
N ALA A 17 4.66 -3.09 -13.97
CA ALA A 17 3.92 -4.30 -13.61
C ALA A 17 4.87 -5.42 -13.16
N HIS A 18 5.97 -5.62 -13.86
CA HIS A 18 7.00 -6.59 -13.49
C HIS A 18 7.67 -6.25 -12.15
N VAL A 19 8.04 -4.98 -11.96
CA VAL A 19 8.61 -4.50 -10.68
C VAL A 19 7.64 -4.72 -9.54
N LEU A 20 6.36 -4.40 -9.69
CA LEU A 20 5.35 -4.60 -8.65
C LEU A 20 5.16 -6.10 -8.33
N GLU A 21 5.20 -6.96 -9.34
CA GLU A 21 5.17 -8.40 -9.14
C GLU A 21 6.37 -8.89 -8.30
N MET A 22 7.58 -8.43 -8.62
CA MET A 22 8.78 -8.75 -7.84
C MET A 22 8.66 -8.28 -6.39
N LEU A 23 8.24 -7.04 -6.17
CA LEU A 23 8.08 -6.45 -4.84
C LEU A 23 7.04 -7.21 -4.00
N VAL A 24 5.88 -7.53 -4.59
CA VAL A 24 4.83 -8.27 -3.89
C VAL A 24 5.31 -9.68 -3.54
N LYS A 25 5.92 -10.41 -4.48
CA LYS A 25 6.45 -11.75 -4.22
C LYS A 25 7.57 -11.76 -3.18
N ALA A 26 8.42 -10.73 -3.18
CA ALA A 26 9.52 -10.58 -2.22
C ALA A 26 9.06 -10.02 -0.85
N LYS A 27 7.76 -9.91 -0.60
CA LYS A 27 7.18 -9.49 0.68
C LYS A 27 7.53 -8.06 1.10
N TYR A 28 7.54 -7.13 0.15
CA TYR A 28 7.60 -5.71 0.50
C TYR A 28 6.25 -5.24 1.07
N ASN A 29 6.31 -4.44 2.13
CA ASN A 29 5.15 -3.79 2.72
C ASN A 29 4.81 -2.54 1.89
N ILE A 30 3.62 -2.52 1.29
CA ILE A 30 3.24 -1.50 0.32
C ILE A 30 2.01 -0.72 0.79
N PHE A 31 2.10 0.61 0.82
CA PHE A 31 0.97 1.50 0.96
C PHE A 31 0.61 2.16 -0.37
N ILE A 32 -0.67 2.10 -0.72
CA ILE A 32 -1.23 2.78 -1.89
C ILE A 32 -2.02 3.98 -1.41
N CYS A 33 -1.66 5.17 -1.84
CA CYS A 33 -2.36 6.39 -1.47
C CYS A 33 -2.95 7.13 -2.68
N GLY A 34 -3.89 8.00 -2.41
CA GLY A 34 -4.56 8.81 -3.42
C GLY A 34 -5.87 9.38 -2.90
N GLY A 35 -6.43 10.34 -3.60
CA GLY A 35 -7.74 10.93 -3.31
C GLY A 35 -8.90 9.96 -3.54
N THR A 36 -10.11 10.41 -3.21
CA THR A 36 -11.34 9.65 -3.50
C THR A 36 -11.49 9.45 -5.01
N GLY A 37 -11.79 8.21 -5.41
CA GLY A 37 -11.98 7.85 -6.80
C GLY A 37 -10.69 7.74 -7.63
N SER A 38 -9.51 7.80 -7.03
CA SER A 38 -8.22 7.59 -7.71
C SER A 38 -7.95 6.14 -8.10
N GLY A 39 -8.72 5.18 -7.57
CA GLY A 39 -8.61 3.76 -7.92
C GLY A 39 -7.77 2.93 -6.94
N LYS A 40 -7.57 3.37 -5.69
CA LYS A 40 -6.75 2.67 -4.68
C LYS A 40 -7.19 1.22 -4.47
N THR A 41 -8.45 0.97 -4.16
CA THR A 41 -8.98 -0.39 -3.93
C THR A 41 -8.83 -1.26 -5.18
N THR A 42 -9.07 -0.67 -6.33
CA THR A 42 -8.87 -1.30 -7.64
C THR A 42 -7.41 -1.72 -7.86
N PHE A 43 -6.48 -0.83 -7.55
CA PHE A 43 -5.05 -1.07 -7.70
C PHE A 43 -4.57 -2.11 -6.67
N LEU A 44 -4.98 -1.97 -5.40
CA LEU A 44 -4.71 -2.95 -4.36
C LEU A 44 -5.17 -4.35 -4.77
N ASN A 45 -6.40 -4.45 -5.28
CA ASN A 45 -6.94 -5.72 -5.77
C ASN A 45 -6.09 -6.30 -6.92
N ALA A 46 -5.67 -5.46 -7.86
CA ALA A 46 -4.84 -5.90 -8.98
C ALA A 46 -3.48 -6.45 -8.54
N ILE A 47 -2.75 -5.74 -7.66
CA ILE A 47 -1.42 -6.20 -7.21
C ILE A 47 -1.50 -7.34 -6.21
N SER A 48 -2.61 -7.47 -5.46
CA SER A 48 -2.83 -8.60 -4.55
C SER A 48 -2.87 -9.94 -5.30
N ASN A 49 -3.19 -9.95 -6.59
CA ASN A 49 -3.13 -11.17 -7.40
C ASN A 49 -1.70 -11.63 -7.74
N PHE A 50 -0.67 -10.85 -7.39
CA PHE A 50 0.73 -11.30 -7.44
C PHE A 50 1.16 -12.11 -6.21
N ILE A 51 0.33 -12.16 -5.17
CA ILE A 51 0.61 -12.94 -3.96
C ILE A 51 0.67 -14.43 -4.34
N PRO A 52 1.70 -15.18 -3.87
CA PRO A 52 1.78 -16.62 -4.12
C PRO A 52 0.55 -17.38 -3.59
N HIS A 53 0.10 -18.40 -4.37
CA HIS A 53 -1.13 -19.15 -4.11
C HIS A 53 -1.13 -19.91 -2.79
N ASP A 54 0.02 -20.37 -2.34
CA ASP A 54 0.25 -21.18 -1.15
C ASP A 54 0.34 -20.38 0.14
N GLU A 55 0.31 -19.04 0.05
CA GLU A 55 0.35 -18.19 1.25
C GLU A 55 -1.03 -18.08 1.93
N ARG A 56 -0.99 -18.00 3.27
CA ARG A 56 -2.18 -17.68 4.05
C ARG A 56 -2.36 -16.16 4.11
N VAL A 57 -3.44 -15.68 3.50
CA VAL A 57 -3.77 -14.25 3.41
C VAL A 57 -5.03 -13.94 4.21
N ILE A 58 -4.99 -12.88 5.01
CA ILE A 58 -6.17 -12.33 5.69
C ILE A 58 -6.45 -10.95 5.13
N THR A 59 -7.67 -10.73 4.63
CA THR A 59 -8.15 -9.41 4.23
C THR A 59 -9.02 -8.81 5.31
N ILE A 60 -8.90 -7.49 5.51
CA ILE A 60 -9.68 -6.72 6.48
C ILE A 60 -10.25 -5.49 5.76
N GLU A 61 -11.57 -5.36 5.74
CA GLU A 61 -12.28 -4.31 5.03
C GLU A 61 -13.50 -3.82 5.82
N ASP A 62 -13.95 -2.59 5.54
CA ASP A 62 -15.23 -2.10 6.04
C ASP A 62 -16.42 -2.73 5.30
N SER A 63 -16.24 -2.98 4.02
CA SER A 63 -17.14 -3.73 3.14
C SER A 63 -16.30 -4.52 2.16
N ALA A 64 -16.69 -5.76 1.87
CA ALA A 64 -15.95 -6.63 0.98
C ALA A 64 -15.94 -6.09 -0.46
N GLU A 65 -14.85 -5.46 -0.86
CA GLU A 65 -14.59 -4.95 -2.21
C GLU A 65 -13.43 -5.70 -2.90
N LEU A 66 -12.53 -6.27 -2.12
CA LEU A 66 -11.39 -7.01 -2.63
C LEU A 66 -11.83 -8.37 -3.19
N GLN A 67 -11.36 -8.67 -4.38
CA GLN A 67 -11.60 -9.93 -5.09
C GLN A 67 -10.24 -10.56 -5.42
N ILE A 68 -9.58 -11.09 -4.39
CA ILE A 68 -8.30 -11.78 -4.55
C ILE A 68 -8.60 -13.21 -4.98
N GLU A 69 -8.10 -13.58 -6.15
CA GLU A 69 -8.32 -14.89 -6.73
C GLU A 69 -7.08 -15.76 -6.61
N GLY A 70 -7.28 -17.09 -6.59
CA GLY A 70 -6.19 -18.05 -6.66
C GLY A 70 -5.39 -18.25 -5.36
N ILE A 71 -5.82 -17.71 -4.23
CA ILE A 71 -5.20 -17.97 -2.93
C ILE A 71 -5.93 -19.13 -2.25
N ASP A 72 -5.21 -20.22 -1.98
CA ASP A 72 -5.78 -21.44 -1.40
C ASP A 72 -6.28 -21.23 0.04
N ASN A 73 -5.63 -20.36 0.78
CA ASN A 73 -5.94 -20.07 2.19
C ASN A 73 -6.23 -18.58 2.42
N LEU A 74 -7.37 -18.13 1.89
CA LEU A 74 -7.86 -16.76 2.03
C LEU A 74 -8.92 -16.67 3.12
N VAL A 75 -8.75 -15.75 4.06
CA VAL A 75 -9.73 -15.40 5.08
C VAL A 75 -10.13 -13.95 4.92
N SER A 76 -11.39 -13.67 4.69
CA SER A 76 -11.92 -12.30 4.54
C SER A 76 -12.67 -11.89 5.80
N LEU A 77 -12.26 -10.78 6.40
CA LEU A 77 -12.85 -10.21 7.62
C LEU A 77 -13.43 -8.83 7.28
N GLU A 78 -14.64 -8.59 7.79
CA GLU A 78 -15.31 -7.30 7.64
C GLU A 78 -15.57 -6.67 9.00
N THR A 79 -15.50 -5.34 9.07
CA THR A 79 -15.89 -4.58 10.26
C THR A 79 -17.40 -4.66 10.45
N ARG A 80 -17.82 -4.40 11.67
CA ARG A 80 -19.26 -4.33 12.01
C ARG A 80 -19.52 -3.09 12.83
N ASN A 81 -20.47 -2.29 12.38
CA ASN A 81 -20.96 -1.16 13.16
C ASN A 81 -21.70 -1.62 14.41
N ALA A 82 -21.72 -0.76 15.43
CA ALA A 82 -22.55 -0.98 16.61
C ALA A 82 -24.03 -1.08 16.22
N ASN A 83 -24.78 -1.89 16.96
CA ASN A 83 -26.23 -1.95 16.84
C ASN A 83 -26.90 -0.67 17.38
N ALA A 84 -28.23 -0.57 17.27
CA ALA A 84 -29.00 0.59 17.74
C ALA A 84 -28.82 0.91 19.25
N SER A 85 -28.37 -0.06 20.05
CA SER A 85 -28.06 0.10 21.48
C SER A 85 -26.59 0.44 21.74
N GLY A 86 -25.78 0.70 20.70
CA GLY A 86 -24.37 1.06 20.80
C GLY A 86 -23.43 -0.13 21.07
N ASN A 87 -23.91 -1.38 20.97
CA ASN A 87 -23.14 -2.58 21.28
C ASN A 87 -22.77 -3.39 20.03
N GLY A 88 -21.74 -4.23 20.18
CA GLY A 88 -21.39 -5.23 19.17
C GLY A 88 -20.58 -4.69 17.98
N ALA A 89 -19.99 -3.52 18.09
CA ALA A 89 -19.03 -3.04 17.10
C ALA A 89 -17.81 -3.96 17.03
N VAL A 90 -17.31 -4.17 15.80
CA VAL A 90 -16.03 -4.82 15.53
C VAL A 90 -15.25 -3.91 14.61
N THR A 91 -14.20 -3.32 15.12
CA THR A 91 -13.40 -2.32 14.40
C THR A 91 -12.29 -2.97 13.56
N SER A 92 -11.75 -2.23 12.59
CA SER A 92 -10.55 -2.66 11.85
C SER A 92 -9.40 -2.99 12.80
N ARG A 93 -9.25 -2.23 13.89
CA ARG A 93 -8.25 -2.46 14.93
C ARG A 93 -8.42 -3.82 15.63
N ASP A 94 -9.66 -4.17 15.98
CA ASP A 94 -9.98 -5.47 16.59
C ASP A 94 -9.65 -6.62 15.64
N LEU A 95 -9.96 -6.45 14.36
CA LEU A 95 -9.70 -7.44 13.32
C LEU A 95 -8.21 -7.62 13.06
N ILE A 96 -7.43 -6.54 12.98
CA ILE A 96 -5.97 -6.61 12.81
C ILE A 96 -5.37 -7.38 14.00
N LYS A 97 -5.70 -7.02 15.23
CA LYS A 97 -5.19 -7.72 16.43
C LYS A 97 -5.57 -9.19 16.46
N SER A 98 -6.78 -9.53 16.04
CA SER A 98 -7.25 -10.92 15.97
C SER A 98 -6.52 -11.68 14.88
N SER A 99 -6.30 -11.06 13.72
CA SER A 99 -5.63 -11.68 12.57
C SER A 99 -4.19 -12.10 12.88
N LEU A 100 -3.46 -11.36 13.73
CA LEU A 100 -2.11 -11.71 14.16
C LEU A 100 -2.04 -13.07 14.87
N ARG A 101 -3.13 -13.52 15.49
CA ARG A 101 -3.24 -14.82 16.16
C ARG A 101 -3.70 -15.94 15.21
N MET A 102 -4.08 -15.61 13.99
CA MET A 102 -4.56 -16.56 12.99
C MET A 102 -3.42 -17.08 12.09
N ARG A 103 -2.18 -16.74 12.40
CA ARG A 103 -0.96 -17.10 11.66
C ARG A 103 -1.02 -16.71 10.18
N PRO A 104 -1.34 -15.46 9.83
CA PRO A 104 -1.28 -15.02 8.46
C PRO A 104 0.18 -14.92 7.99
N GLU A 105 0.41 -15.18 6.73
CA GLU A 105 1.67 -14.80 6.07
C GLU A 105 1.59 -13.36 5.58
N ARG A 106 0.37 -12.91 5.20
CA ARG A 106 0.09 -11.51 4.84
C ARG A 106 -1.22 -11.03 5.39
N ILE A 107 -1.26 -9.75 5.68
CA ILE A 107 -2.49 -9.02 6.02
C ILE A 107 -2.70 -7.95 4.95
N VAL A 108 -3.89 -7.96 4.34
CA VAL A 108 -4.29 -6.95 3.36
C VAL A 108 -5.41 -6.14 3.98
N VAL A 109 -5.16 -4.87 4.28
CA VAL A 109 -6.16 -3.95 4.82
C VAL A 109 -6.68 -3.05 3.72
N GLY A 110 -7.96 -3.12 3.43
CA GLY A 110 -8.59 -2.38 2.34
C GLY A 110 -8.32 -0.89 2.43
N GLU A 111 -8.42 -0.32 3.63
CA GLU A 111 -8.07 1.06 3.91
C GLU A 111 -7.73 1.29 5.38
N VAL A 112 -6.71 2.11 5.64
CA VAL A 112 -6.34 2.60 6.97
C VAL A 112 -6.74 4.07 7.09
N ARG A 113 -7.54 4.41 8.11
CA ARG A 113 -8.14 5.74 8.29
C ARG A 113 -7.85 6.38 9.64
N GLY A 114 -7.46 5.60 10.64
CA GLY A 114 -7.31 6.05 12.02
C GLY A 114 -6.30 5.24 12.83
N GLY A 115 -6.57 5.08 14.11
CA GLY A 115 -5.64 4.47 15.08
C GLY A 115 -5.22 3.03 14.82
N GLU A 116 -5.93 2.30 13.95
CA GLU A 116 -5.55 0.98 13.46
C GLU A 116 -4.22 1.00 12.69
N ALA A 117 -3.78 2.17 12.22
CA ALA A 117 -2.47 2.32 11.58
C ALA A 117 -1.33 1.81 12.46
N LEU A 118 -1.39 2.08 13.78
CA LEU A 118 -0.38 1.57 14.72
C LEU A 118 -0.31 0.04 14.69
N ASP A 119 -1.46 -0.63 14.76
CA ASP A 119 -1.52 -2.10 14.81
C ASP A 119 -1.07 -2.70 13.47
N MET A 120 -1.37 -2.03 12.34
CA MET A 120 -0.88 -2.43 11.02
C MET A 120 0.65 -2.30 10.90
N LEU A 121 1.24 -1.18 11.36
CA LEU A 121 2.68 -0.99 11.37
C LEU A 121 3.38 -2.01 12.29
N GLN A 122 2.78 -2.32 13.43
CA GLN A 122 3.29 -3.38 14.31
C GLN A 122 3.26 -4.75 13.63
N ALA A 123 2.19 -5.08 12.90
CA ALA A 123 2.12 -6.32 12.12
C ALA A 123 3.26 -6.39 11.09
N MET A 124 3.47 -5.32 10.33
CA MET A 124 4.55 -5.22 9.35
C MET A 124 5.95 -5.37 9.99
N ASN A 125 6.15 -4.86 11.20
CA ASN A 125 7.43 -4.93 11.93
C ASN A 125 7.65 -6.23 12.70
N THR A 126 6.66 -7.12 12.78
CA THR A 126 6.72 -8.32 13.65
C THR A 126 6.51 -9.64 12.89
N GLY A 127 6.99 -9.70 11.65
CA GLY A 127 7.03 -10.94 10.89
C GLY A 127 5.84 -11.18 9.95
N HIS A 128 5.04 -10.16 9.68
CA HIS A 128 3.96 -10.19 8.69
C HIS A 128 4.32 -9.33 7.47
N ASP A 129 5.53 -9.52 6.97
CA ASP A 129 6.05 -8.86 5.78
C ASP A 129 5.20 -9.16 4.54
N GLY A 130 5.17 -8.21 3.61
CA GLY A 130 4.36 -8.30 2.41
C GLY A 130 2.90 -7.88 2.61
N SER A 131 2.61 -7.22 3.72
CA SER A 131 1.30 -6.67 3.99
C SER A 131 1.03 -5.46 3.10
N LEU A 132 -0.21 -5.36 2.60
CA LEU A 132 -0.65 -4.34 1.67
C LEU A 132 -1.78 -3.53 2.28
N SER A 133 -1.79 -2.22 2.02
CA SER A 133 -2.88 -1.36 2.49
C SER A 133 -3.08 -0.14 1.61
N THR A 134 -4.20 0.55 1.80
CA THR A 134 -4.44 1.86 1.19
C THR A 134 -4.69 2.93 2.25
N GLY A 135 -4.53 4.18 1.84
CA GLY A 135 -4.87 5.34 2.65
C GLY A 135 -5.15 6.57 1.79
N HIS A 136 -5.88 7.54 2.34
CA HIS A 136 -6.13 8.81 1.67
C HIS A 136 -4.98 9.78 1.89
N ALA A 137 -4.29 10.16 0.80
CA ALA A 137 -3.28 11.21 0.78
C ALA A 137 -3.12 11.77 -0.63
N ASN A 138 -2.57 12.98 -0.76
CA ASN A 138 -2.41 13.67 -2.04
C ASN A 138 -1.00 13.49 -2.65
N SER A 139 -0.10 12.86 -1.91
CA SER A 139 1.27 12.53 -2.35
C SER A 139 1.82 11.41 -1.48
N THR A 140 2.98 10.86 -1.87
CA THR A 140 3.71 9.87 -1.06
C THR A 140 4.17 10.48 0.28
N ARG A 141 4.63 11.72 0.28
CA ARG A 141 5.02 12.45 1.49
C ARG A 141 3.83 12.75 2.40
N ASP A 142 2.69 13.16 1.83
CA ASP A 142 1.46 13.37 2.62
C ASP A 142 0.96 12.08 3.26
N MET A 143 1.19 10.92 2.62
CA MET A 143 0.82 9.63 3.20
C MET A 143 1.62 9.37 4.48
N LEU A 144 2.90 9.69 4.52
CA LEU A 144 3.71 9.58 5.73
C LEU A 144 3.17 10.47 6.86
N SER A 145 2.87 11.75 6.58
CA SER A 145 2.28 12.67 7.56
C SER A 145 0.90 12.19 8.05
N ARG A 146 0.11 11.58 7.16
CA ARG A 146 -1.17 10.98 7.53
C ARG A 146 -0.99 9.77 8.44
N LEU A 147 -0.01 8.91 8.16
CA LEU A 147 0.32 7.77 9.03
C LEU A 147 0.77 8.23 10.42
N GLU A 148 1.60 9.28 10.52
CA GLU A 148 1.97 9.88 11.81
C GLU A 148 0.71 10.29 12.61
N THR A 149 -0.21 11.01 11.97
CA THR A 149 -1.47 11.45 12.60
C THR A 149 -2.34 10.28 13.03
N MET A 150 -2.48 9.26 12.19
CA MET A 150 -3.27 8.06 12.49
C MET A 150 -2.67 7.27 13.66
N VAL A 151 -1.34 7.12 13.70
CA VAL A 151 -0.65 6.43 14.80
C VAL A 151 -0.86 7.16 16.11
N LEU A 152 -0.78 8.50 16.11
CA LEU A 152 -1.08 9.32 17.30
C LEU A 152 -2.51 9.12 17.82
N GLN A 153 -3.48 8.85 16.95
CA GLN A 153 -4.84 8.52 17.38
C GLN A 153 -4.96 7.14 18.04
N GLY A 154 -4.04 6.24 17.71
CA GLY A 154 -4.03 4.86 18.21
C GLY A 154 -3.16 4.64 19.45
N ALA A 155 -2.33 5.61 19.82
CA ALA A 155 -1.32 5.47 20.87
C ALA A 155 -1.18 6.73 21.73
N ASP A 156 -1.51 6.61 22.99
CA ASP A 156 -1.27 7.68 23.95
C ASP A 156 0.22 7.75 24.33
N GLY A 157 0.82 8.92 24.19
CA GLY A 157 2.14 9.23 24.74
C GLY A 157 3.36 8.73 23.95
N LEU A 158 3.18 8.23 22.71
CA LEU A 158 4.34 7.92 21.87
C LEU A 158 5.00 9.21 21.33
N PRO A 159 6.33 9.37 21.50
CA PRO A 159 7.05 10.47 20.88
C PRO A 159 6.96 10.40 19.34
N LEU A 160 6.85 11.56 18.70
CA LEU A 160 6.75 11.64 17.22
C LEU A 160 7.94 10.99 16.53
N GLU A 161 9.12 11.12 17.11
CA GLU A 161 10.33 10.47 16.60
C GLU A 161 10.21 8.93 16.58
N ALA A 162 9.69 8.34 17.66
CA ALA A 162 9.46 6.90 17.71
C ALA A 162 8.41 6.45 16.69
N ILE A 163 7.39 7.27 16.47
CA ILE A 163 6.37 7.01 15.42
C ILE A 163 7.00 7.00 14.03
N ARG A 164 7.81 8.00 13.72
CA ARG A 164 8.53 8.10 12.44
C ARG A 164 9.48 6.93 12.19
N GLN A 165 10.22 6.53 13.23
CA GLN A 165 11.07 5.33 13.16
C GLN A 165 10.27 4.08 12.90
N GLN A 166 9.10 3.90 13.54
CA GLN A 166 8.22 2.75 13.29
C GLN A 166 7.66 2.74 11.86
N ILE A 167 7.23 3.89 11.35
CA ILE A 167 6.74 4.01 9.97
C ILE A 167 7.85 3.68 8.99
N ALA A 168 9.03 4.28 9.15
CA ALA A 168 10.17 4.07 8.27
C ALA A 168 10.69 2.62 8.27
N SER A 169 10.53 1.91 9.40
CA SER A 169 10.89 0.50 9.53
C SER A 169 9.85 -0.45 8.94
N ALA A 170 8.57 -0.06 8.98
CA ALA A 170 7.46 -0.93 8.59
C ALA A 170 7.13 -0.84 7.11
N VAL A 171 7.14 0.36 6.55
CA VAL A 171 6.70 0.63 5.17
C VAL A 171 7.91 0.62 4.24
N ASP A 172 7.89 -0.22 3.22
CA ASP A 172 8.98 -0.31 2.24
C ASP A 172 8.73 0.55 1.00
N VAL A 173 7.47 0.60 0.53
CA VAL A 173 7.10 1.30 -0.71
C VAL A 173 5.77 2.03 -0.56
N ILE A 174 5.71 3.23 -1.11
CA ILE A 174 4.46 4.00 -1.22
C ILE A 174 4.17 4.29 -2.69
N ILE A 175 2.93 4.00 -3.11
CA ILE A 175 2.45 4.22 -4.47
C ILE A 175 1.36 5.28 -4.43
N HIS A 176 1.56 6.38 -5.13
CA HIS A 176 0.56 7.45 -5.23
C HIS A 176 -0.23 7.36 -6.53
N LEU A 177 -1.55 7.33 -6.39
CA LEU A 177 -2.51 7.33 -7.49
C LEU A 177 -3.28 8.65 -7.54
N SER A 178 -3.56 9.15 -8.73
CA SER A 178 -4.42 10.31 -8.90
C SER A 178 -5.47 10.10 -10.01
N ARG A 179 -6.59 10.77 -9.83
CA ARG A 179 -7.56 10.98 -10.91
C ARG A 179 -7.25 12.33 -11.54
N LEU A 180 -6.85 12.31 -12.80
CA LEU A 180 -6.42 13.49 -13.52
C LEU A 180 -7.59 14.31 -14.07
N ARG A 181 -7.28 15.47 -14.69
CA ARG A 181 -8.27 16.43 -15.21
C ARG A 181 -9.20 15.84 -16.27
N ASP A 182 -8.71 14.90 -17.08
CA ASP A 182 -9.47 14.13 -18.07
C ASP A 182 -10.23 12.93 -17.47
N LYS A 183 -10.27 12.84 -16.14
CA LYS A 183 -10.88 11.76 -15.36
C LYS A 183 -10.17 10.40 -15.48
N SER A 184 -9.06 10.32 -16.22
CA SER A 184 -8.20 9.14 -16.22
C SER A 184 -7.56 8.92 -14.83
N ARG A 185 -7.26 7.67 -14.51
CA ARG A 185 -6.60 7.29 -13.25
C ARG A 185 -5.18 6.84 -13.58
N ARG A 186 -4.21 7.47 -12.94
CA ARG A 186 -2.79 7.22 -13.21
C ARG A 186 -2.04 6.96 -11.91
N THR A 187 -1.03 6.14 -12.00
CA THR A 187 0.02 6.08 -11.00
C THR A 187 0.91 7.29 -11.20
N MET A 188 1.01 8.13 -10.18
CA MET A 188 1.77 9.37 -10.25
C MET A 188 3.21 9.20 -9.80
N GLU A 189 3.41 8.35 -8.79
CA GLU A 189 4.71 8.16 -8.18
C GLU A 189 4.79 6.81 -7.49
N ILE A 190 5.97 6.19 -7.54
CA ILE A 190 6.33 5.04 -6.73
C ILE A 190 7.62 5.40 -6.00
N CYS A 191 7.54 5.46 -4.67
CA CYS A 191 8.66 5.78 -3.79
C CYS A 191 9.04 4.60 -2.92
N GLU A 192 10.33 4.37 -2.81
CA GLU A 192 10.94 3.55 -1.77
C GLU A 192 11.08 4.37 -0.49
N VAL A 193 10.84 3.76 0.66
CA VAL A 193 11.10 4.34 1.99
C VAL A 193 12.47 3.88 2.44
N LEU A 194 13.43 4.82 2.60
CA LEU A 194 14.82 4.47 2.91
C LEU A 194 15.11 4.31 4.40
N GLY A 195 14.36 5.01 5.25
CA GLY A 195 14.62 5.03 6.67
C GLY A 195 14.31 6.37 7.30
N TYR A 196 14.72 6.54 8.56
CA TYR A 196 14.54 7.76 9.33
C TYR A 196 15.91 8.37 9.60
N GLU A 197 16.15 9.57 9.08
CA GLU A 197 17.39 10.32 9.24
C GLU A 197 17.10 11.81 9.45
N GLU A 198 17.88 12.47 10.29
CA GLU A 198 17.81 13.91 10.54
C GLU A 198 16.41 14.45 10.89
N GLY A 199 15.59 13.63 11.59
CA GLY A 199 14.24 14.03 12.00
C GLY A 199 13.16 13.78 10.95
N GLU A 200 13.49 13.23 9.77
CA GLU A 200 12.56 12.97 8.67
C GLU A 200 12.65 11.54 8.13
N ILE A 201 11.54 11.05 7.62
CA ILE A 201 11.50 9.80 6.86
C ILE A 201 11.98 10.11 5.43
N GLN A 202 13.02 9.41 5.00
CA GLN A 202 13.62 9.60 3.68
C GLN A 202 12.86 8.80 2.62
N LEU A 203 12.52 9.46 1.52
CA LEU A 203 11.85 8.87 0.35
C LEU A 203 12.80 8.89 -0.85
N ASN A 204 12.78 7.81 -1.61
CA ASN A 204 13.52 7.66 -2.86
C ASN A 204 12.50 7.41 -4.01
N PRO A 205 12.15 8.44 -4.80
CA PRO A 205 11.28 8.25 -5.96
C PRO A 205 11.96 7.37 -7.01
N ILE A 206 11.34 6.25 -7.35
CA ILE A 206 11.84 5.31 -8.38
C ILE A 206 11.14 5.54 -9.72
N TYR A 207 9.84 5.81 -9.69
CA TYR A 207 9.04 6.13 -10.86
C TYR A 207 8.21 7.38 -10.62
N GLN A 208 8.09 8.21 -11.66
CA GLN A 208 7.23 9.39 -11.68
C GLN A 208 6.47 9.50 -12.98
N PHE A 209 5.21 9.93 -12.92
CA PHE A 209 4.41 10.21 -14.10
C PHE A 209 4.89 11.50 -14.75
N VAL A 210 5.14 11.42 -16.05
CA VAL A 210 5.58 12.56 -16.87
C VAL A 210 4.60 12.76 -18.00
N GLU A 211 3.91 13.91 -17.98
CA GLU A 211 3.09 14.33 -19.12
C GLU A 211 3.98 14.63 -20.31
N ASP A 212 3.49 14.35 -21.50
CA ASP A 212 4.15 14.67 -22.75
C ASP A 212 3.49 15.88 -23.47
N GLU A 213 4.05 16.29 -24.60
CA GLU A 213 3.60 17.42 -25.42
C GLU A 213 2.19 17.24 -26.04
N HIS A 214 1.65 16.01 -26.03
CA HIS A 214 0.31 15.72 -26.55
C HIS A 214 -0.78 15.94 -25.49
N SER A 215 -0.42 16.30 -24.26
CA SER A 215 -1.36 16.63 -23.22
C SER A 215 -2.10 17.94 -23.52
N THR A 216 -3.42 17.93 -23.28
CA THR A 216 -4.30 19.09 -23.43
C THR A 216 -5.09 19.32 -22.14
N LEU A 217 -5.93 20.34 -22.10
CA LEU A 217 -6.83 20.57 -20.99
C LEU A 217 -7.85 19.42 -20.78
N GLU A 218 -8.27 18.79 -21.88
CA GLU A 218 -9.29 17.75 -21.88
C GLU A 218 -8.74 16.32 -21.94
N HIS A 219 -7.45 16.17 -22.25
CA HIS A 219 -6.79 14.88 -22.39
C HIS A 219 -5.39 14.91 -21.80
N VAL A 220 -5.07 13.94 -20.96
CA VAL A 220 -3.73 13.77 -20.40
C VAL A 220 -3.01 12.64 -21.12
N SER A 221 -1.93 12.99 -21.81
CA SER A 221 -0.97 12.07 -22.42
C SER A 221 0.31 12.03 -21.58
N GLY A 222 0.89 10.88 -21.41
CA GLY A 222 2.10 10.69 -20.62
C GLY A 222 2.23 9.27 -20.10
N GLN A 223 3.33 9.00 -19.44
CA GLN A 223 3.59 7.69 -18.87
C GLN A 223 4.43 7.77 -17.60
N LEU A 224 4.36 6.73 -16.81
CA LEU A 224 5.19 6.50 -15.63
C LEU A 224 6.61 6.16 -16.10
N LYS A 225 7.59 6.98 -15.74
CA LYS A 225 9.01 6.83 -16.16
C LYS A 225 9.89 6.62 -14.94
N ARG A 226 10.99 5.90 -15.14
CA ARG A 226 12.05 5.84 -14.12
C ARG A 226 12.67 7.20 -13.90
N THR A 227 12.98 7.49 -12.63
CA THR A 227 13.67 8.73 -12.25
C THR A 227 15.18 8.69 -12.51
N GLY A 228 15.74 7.48 -12.67
CA GLY A 228 17.18 7.23 -12.69
C GLY A 228 17.78 6.96 -11.32
N ASN A 229 17.03 7.10 -10.25
CA ASN A 229 17.47 6.68 -8.91
C ASN A 229 17.54 5.15 -8.84
N PRO A 230 18.59 4.57 -8.24
CA PRO A 230 18.64 3.13 -8.00
C PRO A 230 17.65 2.75 -6.88
N PHE A 231 17.15 1.52 -6.94
CA PHE A 231 16.45 0.91 -5.82
C PHE A 231 17.49 0.44 -4.77
N ILE A 232 17.34 0.86 -3.53
CA ILE A 232 18.40 0.72 -2.50
C ILE A 232 18.14 -0.46 -1.56
N ASN A 233 16.91 -0.63 -1.08
CA ASN A 233 16.54 -1.66 -0.11
C ASN A 233 16.24 -3.01 -0.82
N ASP A 234 17.21 -3.58 -1.49
CA ASP A 234 17.08 -4.82 -2.26
C ASP A 234 17.15 -6.10 -1.39
N TYR A 235 17.30 -5.96 -0.07
CA TYR A 235 17.48 -7.10 0.85
C TYR A 235 16.36 -8.15 0.74
N LYS A 236 15.10 -7.71 0.70
CA LYS A 236 13.96 -8.65 0.57
C LYS A 236 13.94 -9.34 -0.80
N LEU A 237 14.34 -8.65 -1.88
CA LEU A 237 14.50 -9.26 -3.20
C LEU A 237 15.56 -10.38 -3.16
N ARG A 238 16.71 -10.08 -2.60
CA ARG A 238 17.79 -11.09 -2.47
C ARG A 238 17.36 -12.28 -1.62
N LEU A 239 16.64 -12.06 -0.52
CA LEU A 239 16.10 -13.14 0.32
C LEU A 239 15.09 -14.01 -0.42
N SER A 240 14.28 -13.44 -1.31
CA SER A 240 13.34 -14.19 -2.13
C SER A 240 13.99 -14.97 -3.27
N GLY A 241 15.31 -14.85 -3.41
CA GLY A 241 16.08 -15.49 -4.48
C GLY A 241 16.06 -14.72 -5.80
N ASN A 242 15.41 -13.54 -5.83
CA ASN A 242 15.43 -12.69 -7.00
C ASN A 242 16.78 -11.94 -7.08
N ARG A 243 17.40 -11.95 -8.26
CA ARG A 243 18.66 -11.27 -8.54
C ARG A 243 18.53 -10.17 -9.59
N GLU A 244 17.32 -9.90 -10.03
CA GLU A 244 17.05 -8.80 -10.95
C GLU A 244 17.20 -7.46 -10.20
N GLU A 245 17.81 -6.49 -10.87
CA GLU A 245 17.91 -5.12 -10.39
C GLU A 245 16.65 -4.34 -10.79
N ILE A 246 16.13 -3.54 -9.84
CA ILE A 246 15.02 -2.61 -10.09
C ILE A 246 15.57 -1.26 -10.48
#